data_c6e99e429cb0d0329610ac677107bfab
#
_entry.id   c6e99e429cb0d0329610ac677107bfab
#
_cell.length_a   1.000
_cell.length_b   1.000
_cell.length_c   1.000
_cell.angle_alpha   90.00
_cell.angle_beta   90.00
_cell.angle_gamma   90.00
#
_symmetry.space_group_name_H-M   'P 1'
#
loop_
_entity.id
_entity.type
_entity.pdbx_description
1 polymer ?
#
loop_
_entity_poly.entity_id
_entity_poly.type
_entity_poly.pdbx_seq_one_letter_code
_entity_poly.pdbx_strand_id
1 'polypeptide(L)' 'MTRRSLLAAVLLMGGCAGSDYVYTKAGATTEQKERDKTDCLIEARTTVPGPDGPQLRVNQDRYRRCMTDRGYTLERVAP' A
#
# COMPACT_ATOMS: atom_id res chain seq x y z
N MET A 1 4.84 -39.20 0.40
CA MET A 1 4.75 -38.90 -1.03
C MET A 1 3.79 -37.73 -1.27
N THR A 2 2.58 -37.87 -0.81
CA THR A 2 1.56 -36.84 -1.01
C THR A 2 1.91 -35.52 -0.35
N ARG A 3 2.71 -35.55 0.66
CA ARG A 3 3.09 -34.33 1.38
C ARG A 3 3.83 -33.34 0.50
N ARG A 4 4.59 -33.84 -0.44
CA ARG A 4 5.35 -32.96 -1.33
C ARG A 4 4.44 -32.16 -2.23
N SER A 5 3.35 -32.77 -2.64
CA SER A 5 2.38 -32.06 -3.46
C SER A 5 1.74 -30.90 -2.72
N LEU A 6 1.48 -31.11 -1.43
CA LEU A 6 0.90 -30.05 -0.63
C LEU A 6 1.86 -28.87 -0.48
N LEU A 7 3.14 -29.16 -0.31
CA LEU A 7 4.14 -28.11 -0.21
C LEU A 7 4.22 -27.29 -1.49
N ALA A 8 4.13 -27.97 -2.62
CA ALA A 8 4.15 -27.28 -3.90
C ALA A 8 2.98 -26.31 -4.02
N ALA A 9 1.80 -26.71 -3.55
CA ALA A 9 0.64 -25.84 -3.60
C ALA A 9 0.85 -24.58 -2.77
N VAL A 10 1.47 -24.71 -1.61
CA VAL A 10 1.75 -23.54 -0.77
C VAL A 10 2.69 -22.57 -1.47
N LEU A 11 3.69 -23.09 -2.15
CA LEU A 11 4.62 -22.24 -2.88
C LEU A 11 3.93 -21.46 -3.99
N LEU A 12 3.00 -22.08 -4.67
CA LEU A 12 2.25 -21.39 -5.71
C LEU A 12 1.47 -20.19 -5.15
N MET A 13 0.88 -20.37 -3.99
CA MET A 13 0.15 -19.27 -3.36
C MET A 13 1.09 -18.13 -3.01
N GLY A 14 2.27 -18.44 -2.53
CA GLY A 14 3.25 -17.40 -2.22
C GLY A 14 3.67 -16.61 -3.44
N GLY A 15 3.70 -17.25 -4.60
CA GLY A 15 4.10 -16.57 -5.82
C GLY A 15 3.11 -15.55 -6.34
N CYS A 16 1.87 -15.56 -5.88
CA CYS A 16 0.85 -14.65 -6.38
C CYS A 16 0.93 -13.24 -5.82
N ALA A 17 1.78 -13.00 -4.83
CA ALA A 17 1.82 -11.71 -4.13
C ALA A 17 2.98 -10.85 -4.56
N GLY A 18 3.39 -10.92 -5.82
CA GLY A 18 4.65 -10.38 -6.24
C GLY A 18 4.70 -8.92 -6.69
N SER A 19 3.63 -8.14 -6.57
CA SER A 19 3.61 -6.80 -7.15
C SER A 19 3.42 -5.68 -6.16
N ASP A 20 3.80 -5.89 -4.93
CA ASP A 20 3.53 -4.91 -3.88
C ASP A 20 4.57 -3.82 -3.84
N TYR A 21 4.12 -2.64 -3.47
CA TYR A 21 4.98 -1.49 -3.23
C TYR A 21 4.81 -1.03 -1.80
N VAL A 22 5.89 -0.54 -1.21
CA VAL A 22 5.85 0.02 0.14
C VAL A 22 6.58 1.35 0.14
N TYR A 23 6.15 2.24 1.02
CA TYR A 23 6.86 3.49 1.26
C TYR A 23 7.89 3.29 2.35
N THR A 24 9.11 3.77 2.09
CA THR A 24 10.20 3.65 3.05
C THR A 24 10.83 5.00 3.29
N LYS A 25 11.33 5.19 4.51
CA LYS A 25 12.04 6.39 4.88
C LYS A 25 13.06 6.05 5.95
N ALA A 26 14.32 6.34 5.69
CA ALA A 26 15.38 6.05 6.65
C ALA A 26 15.14 6.83 7.94
N GLY A 27 15.25 6.13 9.05
CA GLY A 27 15.08 6.75 10.36
C GLY A 27 13.66 6.90 10.84
N ALA A 28 12.68 6.61 10.01
CA ALA A 28 11.28 6.70 10.44
C ALA A 28 10.90 5.48 11.27
N THR A 29 10.23 5.72 12.39
CA THR A 29 9.69 4.62 13.19
C THR A 29 8.39 4.13 12.56
N THR A 30 7.97 2.94 12.98
CA THR A 30 6.69 2.41 12.54
C THR A 30 5.53 3.33 12.92
N GLU A 31 5.58 3.89 14.12
CA GLU A 31 4.55 4.80 14.57
C GLU A 31 4.51 6.07 13.73
N GLN A 32 5.66 6.63 13.43
CA GLN A 32 5.72 7.82 12.58
C GLN A 32 5.19 7.53 11.18
N LYS A 33 5.56 6.39 10.63
CA LYS A 33 5.11 6.00 9.31
C LYS A 33 3.58 5.87 9.28
N GLU A 34 3.00 5.23 10.28
CA GLU A 34 1.55 5.07 10.34
C GLU A 34 0.85 6.40 10.48
N ARG A 35 1.41 7.32 11.25
CA ARG A 35 0.86 8.67 11.39
C ARG A 35 0.92 9.42 10.08
N ASP A 36 2.06 9.36 9.40
CA ASP A 36 2.21 10.05 8.12
C ASP A 36 1.27 9.49 7.06
N LYS A 37 1.09 8.18 7.03
CA LYS A 37 0.15 7.55 6.12
C LYS A 37 -1.27 8.02 6.38
N THR A 38 -1.67 8.07 7.64
CA THR A 38 -3.00 8.54 8.01
C THR A 38 -3.20 9.99 7.58
N ASP A 39 -2.23 10.84 7.86
CA ASP A 39 -2.32 12.25 7.46
C ASP A 39 -2.42 12.40 5.97
N CYS A 40 -1.64 11.65 5.22
CA CYS A 40 -1.67 11.71 3.77
C CYS A 40 -2.98 11.16 3.20
N LEU A 41 -3.55 10.14 3.82
CA LEU A 41 -4.86 9.65 3.42
C LEU A 41 -5.94 10.71 3.62
N ILE A 42 -5.87 11.43 4.72
CA ILE A 42 -6.82 12.50 4.99
C ILE A 42 -6.69 13.62 3.95
N GLU A 43 -5.46 14.01 3.63
CA GLU A 43 -5.22 15.04 2.61
C GLU A 43 -5.66 14.60 1.22
N ALA A 44 -5.55 13.33 0.93
CA ALA A 44 -5.85 12.80 -0.40
C ALA A 44 -7.31 12.42 -0.57
N ARG A 45 -8.12 12.57 0.47
CA ARG A 45 -9.54 12.27 0.37
C ARG A 45 -10.23 13.21 -0.58
N THR A 46 -11.12 12.65 -1.37
CA THR A 46 -11.91 13.42 -2.31
C THR A 46 -13.30 12.81 -2.38
N THR A 47 -14.28 13.62 -2.70
CA THR A 47 -15.65 13.16 -2.86
C THR A 47 -15.98 13.18 -4.34
N VAL A 48 -16.47 12.04 -4.85
CA VAL A 48 -16.87 11.93 -6.25
C VAL A 48 -18.35 11.55 -6.32
N PRO A 49 -19.06 11.96 -7.38
CA PRO A 49 -20.45 11.56 -7.54
C PRO A 49 -20.54 10.06 -7.79
N GLY A 50 -21.53 9.44 -7.19
CA GLY A 50 -21.77 8.02 -7.38
C GLY A 50 -23.26 7.75 -7.59
N PRO A 51 -23.62 6.51 -7.96
CA PRO A 51 -25.03 6.18 -8.24
C PRO A 51 -25.93 6.36 -7.05
N ASP A 52 -25.43 6.13 -5.85
CA ASP A 52 -26.21 6.25 -4.63
C ASP A 52 -25.87 7.51 -3.84
N GLY A 53 -25.24 8.49 -4.47
CA GLY A 53 -24.84 9.72 -3.82
C GLY A 53 -23.32 9.87 -3.80
N PRO A 54 -22.83 10.90 -3.10
CA PRO A 54 -21.39 11.18 -3.05
C PRO A 54 -20.63 10.02 -2.43
N GLN A 55 -19.51 9.67 -3.02
CA GLN A 55 -18.64 8.61 -2.53
C GLN A 55 -17.27 9.15 -2.17
N LEU A 56 -16.75 8.69 -1.05
CA LEU A 56 -15.42 9.07 -0.60
C LEU A 56 -14.37 8.22 -1.31
N ARG A 57 -13.39 8.87 -1.87
CA ARG A 57 -12.31 8.21 -2.59
C ARG A 57 -10.97 8.77 -2.17
N VAL A 58 -9.91 8.02 -2.44
CA VAL A 58 -8.55 8.50 -2.22
C VAL A 58 -7.93 8.80 -3.56
N ASN A 59 -7.45 10.03 -3.71
CA ASN A 59 -6.70 10.43 -4.90
C ASN A 59 -5.28 9.89 -4.77
N GLN A 60 -4.95 8.89 -5.59
CA GLN A 60 -3.68 8.20 -5.48
C GLN A 60 -2.48 9.11 -5.77
N ASP A 61 -2.62 10.01 -6.73
CA ASP A 61 -1.53 10.93 -7.06
C ASP A 61 -1.26 11.89 -5.91
N ARG A 62 -2.30 12.37 -5.28
CA ARG A 62 -2.15 13.27 -4.15
C ARG A 62 -1.56 12.55 -2.95
N TYR A 63 -1.98 11.31 -2.71
CA TYR A 63 -1.43 10.50 -1.63
C TYR A 63 0.07 10.27 -1.83
N ARG A 64 0.45 9.87 -3.05
CA ARG A 64 1.85 9.62 -3.36
C ARG A 64 2.67 10.89 -3.20
N ARG A 65 2.17 12.02 -3.66
CA ARG A 65 2.87 13.29 -3.53
C ARG A 65 3.04 13.68 -2.07
N CYS A 66 2.01 13.47 -1.27
CA CYS A 66 2.09 13.75 0.16
C CYS A 66 3.17 12.92 0.82
N MET A 67 3.22 11.62 0.51
CA MET A 67 4.23 10.73 1.10
C MET A 67 5.64 11.10 0.63
N THR A 68 5.81 11.38 -0.65
CA THR A 68 7.14 11.74 -1.14
C THR A 68 7.60 13.08 -0.60
N ASP A 69 6.70 14.04 -0.41
CA ASP A 69 7.03 15.32 0.19
C ASP A 69 7.50 15.16 1.63
N ARG A 70 7.06 14.12 2.31
CA ARG A 70 7.50 13.81 3.68
C ARG A 70 8.76 12.98 3.71
N GLY A 71 9.37 12.73 2.57
CA GLY A 71 10.65 12.04 2.48
C GLY A 71 10.56 10.54 2.27
N TYR A 72 9.38 10.02 1.97
CA TYR A 72 9.22 8.59 1.70
C TYR A 72 9.52 8.28 0.24
N THR A 73 10.07 7.10 0.03
CA THR A 73 10.33 6.57 -1.30
C THR A 73 9.45 5.35 -1.51
N LEU A 74 8.84 5.26 -2.67
CA LEU A 74 8.03 4.10 -3.01
C LEU A 74 8.94 3.03 -3.58
N GLU A 75 9.03 1.91 -2.90
CA GLU A 75 9.90 0.82 -3.29
C GLU A 75 9.10 -0.42 -3.58
N ARG A 76 9.55 -1.17 -4.58
CA ARG A 76 8.92 -2.43 -4.92
C ARG A 76 9.45 -3.53 -4.01
N VAL A 77 8.54 -4.25 -3.40
CA VAL A 77 8.90 -5.39 -2.57
C VAL A 77 9.17 -6.57 -3.47
N ALA A 78 10.37 -7.12 -3.37
CA ALA A 78 10.73 -8.29 -4.17
C ALA A 78 9.90 -9.49 -3.73
N PRO A 79 9.42 -10.29 -4.67
CA PRO A 79 8.67 -11.50 -4.33
C PRO A 79 9.53 -12.57 -3.67
#